data_6bf17f8f6af7db23d33c5b6b508ceb1f
#
_entry.id   6bf17f8f6af7db23d33c5b6b508ceb1f
#
_cell.length_a   1.000
_cell.length_b   1.000
_cell.length_c   1.000
_cell.angle_alpha   90.00
_cell.angle_beta   90.00
_cell.angle_gamma   90.00
#
_symmetry.space_group_name_H-M   'P 1'
#
loop_
_entity.id
_entity.type
_entity.pdbx_description
1 polymer ?
#
loop_
_entity_poly.entity_id
_entity_poly.type
_entity_poly.pdbx_seq_one_letter_code
_entity_poly.pdbx_strand_id
1 'polypeptide(L)'
;MKQVTIIAIIAGIAAVLPLVTGESPYFIGVMISVLMMAALSSAWNILGGYAGQYSFGHAAYFGAGAYTTLIMISTFNFNPLGGMVAGIIVACIIALVTGSIVFRLRGHYFGLASIAVAEIVRLSALNFEFTGGAQGILLS
;
A
#
# COMPACT_ATOMS: atom_id res chain seq x y z
N MET A 1 -20.55 20.82 -0.91
CA MET A 1 -21.39 20.16 -1.92
C MET A 1 -20.65 19.92 -3.23
N LYS A 2 -20.06 20.92 -3.90
CA LYS A 2 -19.35 20.73 -5.20
C LYS A 2 -18.23 19.69 -5.19
N GLN A 3 -17.43 19.60 -4.12
CA GLN A 3 -16.33 18.62 -4.04
C GLN A 3 -16.82 17.17 -3.94
N VAL A 4 -17.87 16.93 -3.15
CA VAL A 4 -18.47 15.58 -3.03
C VAL A 4 -19.06 15.13 -4.36
N THR A 5 -19.70 16.05 -5.10
CA THR A 5 -20.25 15.76 -6.43
C THR A 5 -19.15 15.41 -7.43
N ILE A 6 -18.01 16.12 -7.42
CA ILE A 6 -16.86 15.83 -8.30
C ILE A 6 -16.26 14.45 -7.97
N ILE A 7 -16.08 14.14 -6.68
CA ILE A 7 -15.57 12.84 -6.25
C ILE A 7 -16.53 11.72 -6.67
N ALA A 8 -17.83 11.90 -6.51
CA ALA A 8 -18.84 10.92 -6.92
C ALA A 8 -18.85 10.69 -8.44
N ILE A 9 -18.67 11.74 -9.24
CA ILE A 9 -18.57 11.65 -10.71
C ILE A 9 -17.30 10.88 -11.09
N ILE A 10 -16.15 11.20 -10.51
CA ILE A 10 -14.88 10.52 -10.80
C ILE A 10 -14.97 9.03 -10.40
N ALA A 11 -15.53 8.73 -9.23
CA ALA A 11 -15.75 7.36 -8.79
C ALA A 11 -16.71 6.60 -9.69
N GLY A 12 -17.79 7.25 -10.15
CA GLY A 12 -18.73 6.68 -11.11
C GLY A 12 -18.09 6.38 -12.46
N ILE A 13 -17.28 7.31 -12.98
CA ILE A 13 -16.52 7.09 -14.23
C ILE A 13 -15.54 5.93 -14.05
N ALA A 14 -14.80 5.90 -12.96
CA ALA A 14 -13.85 4.82 -12.67
C ALA A 14 -14.52 3.44 -12.55
N ALA A 15 -15.75 3.39 -12.03
CA ALA A 15 -16.51 2.14 -11.92
C ALA A 15 -17.09 1.66 -13.28
N VAL A 16 -17.43 2.59 -14.17
CA VAL A 16 -18.04 2.28 -15.50
C VAL A 16 -16.97 1.99 -16.55
N LEU A 17 -15.79 2.58 -16.43
CA LEU A 17 -14.70 2.44 -17.41
C LEU A 17 -14.35 0.98 -17.73
N PRO A 18 -14.23 0.04 -16.76
CA PRO A 18 -13.95 -1.37 -17.05
C PRO A 18 -15.02 -2.04 -17.89
N LEU A 19 -16.29 -1.61 -17.74
CA LEU A 19 -17.42 -2.17 -18.48
C LEU A 19 -17.42 -1.72 -19.96
N VAL A 20 -16.85 -0.55 -20.24
CA VAL A 20 -16.80 0.03 -21.59
C VAL A 20 -15.53 -0.38 -22.35
N THR A 21 -14.40 -0.53 -21.67
CA THR A 21 -13.11 -0.87 -22.30
C THR A 21 -12.97 -2.35 -22.62
N GLY A 22 -13.94 -3.18 -22.24
CA GLY A 22 -13.90 -4.61 -22.46
C GLY A 22 -12.79 -5.30 -21.65
N GLU A 23 -12.55 -6.59 -21.91
CA GLU A 23 -11.58 -7.42 -21.19
C GLU A 23 -10.12 -7.18 -21.63
N SER A 24 -9.76 -5.97 -22.03
CA SER A 24 -8.37 -5.67 -22.40
C SER A 24 -7.49 -5.64 -21.14
N PRO A 25 -6.53 -6.60 -20.98
CA PRO A 25 -5.67 -6.68 -19.78
C PRO A 25 -4.84 -5.41 -19.56
N TYR A 26 -4.51 -4.70 -20.64
CA TYR A 26 -3.76 -3.46 -20.57
C TYR A 26 -4.53 -2.35 -19.85
N PHE A 27 -5.78 -2.10 -20.25
CA PHE A 27 -6.60 -1.06 -19.63
C PHE A 27 -6.91 -1.37 -18.17
N ILE A 28 -7.18 -2.65 -17.84
CA ILE A 28 -7.42 -3.09 -16.47
C ILE A 28 -6.15 -2.84 -15.62
N GLY A 29 -4.97 -3.18 -16.11
CA GLY A 29 -3.70 -2.93 -15.42
C GLY A 29 -3.44 -1.44 -15.17
N VAL A 30 -3.71 -0.59 -16.15
CA VAL A 30 -3.59 0.87 -15.98
C VAL A 30 -4.55 1.38 -14.92
N MET A 31 -5.81 0.94 -14.93
CA MET A 31 -6.80 1.36 -13.94
C MET A 31 -6.45 0.93 -12.52
N ILE A 32 -5.98 -0.32 -12.34
CA ILE A 32 -5.50 -0.80 -11.04
C ILE A 32 -4.36 0.10 -10.54
N SER A 33 -3.40 0.42 -11.40
CA SER A 33 -2.26 1.29 -11.06
C SER A 33 -2.71 2.69 -10.64
N VAL A 34 -3.66 3.28 -11.37
CA VAL A 34 -4.21 4.61 -11.06
C VAL A 34 -4.94 4.61 -9.72
N LEU A 35 -5.81 3.61 -9.48
CA LEU A 35 -6.55 3.49 -8.22
C LEU A 35 -5.61 3.25 -7.04
N MET A 36 -4.58 2.42 -7.22
CA MET A 36 -3.55 2.17 -6.22
C MET A 36 -2.80 3.46 -5.86
N MET A 37 -2.36 4.24 -6.86
CA MET A 37 -1.68 5.51 -6.63
C MET A 37 -2.60 6.54 -5.98
N ALA A 38 -3.88 6.59 -6.34
CA ALA A 38 -4.86 7.45 -5.71
C ALA A 38 -5.06 7.09 -4.22
N ALA A 39 -5.15 5.81 -3.90
CA ALA A 39 -5.25 5.33 -2.52
C ALA A 39 -4.00 5.68 -1.69
N LEU A 40 -2.81 5.44 -2.23
CA LEU A 40 -1.54 5.79 -1.57
C LEU A 40 -1.40 7.31 -1.35
N SER A 41 -1.77 8.12 -2.34
CA SER A 41 -1.76 9.58 -2.24
C SER A 41 -2.73 10.08 -1.18
N SER A 42 -3.92 9.49 -1.10
CA SER A 42 -4.91 9.81 -0.07
C SER A 42 -4.42 9.45 1.32
N ALA A 43 -3.80 8.28 1.49
CA ALA A 43 -3.20 7.85 2.75
C ALA A 43 -2.04 8.78 3.17
N TRP A 44 -1.19 9.17 2.21
CA TRP A 44 -0.11 10.12 2.47
C TRP A 44 -0.64 11.50 2.90
N ASN A 45 -1.73 11.97 2.27
CA ASN A 45 -2.34 13.26 2.58
C ASN A 45 -2.89 13.33 4.01
N ILE A 46 -3.34 12.21 4.57
CA ILE A 46 -3.77 12.16 5.99
C ILE A 46 -2.59 12.52 6.90
N LEU A 47 -1.42 11.97 6.66
CA LEU A 47 -0.24 12.20 7.50
C LEU A 47 0.47 13.50 7.15
N GLY A 48 0.71 13.77 5.87
CA GLY A 48 1.39 14.98 5.40
C GLY A 48 0.51 16.21 5.44
N GLY A 49 -0.77 16.09 5.03
CA GLY A 49 -1.69 17.20 4.95
C GLY A 49 -2.33 17.59 6.28
N TYR A 50 -2.84 16.60 7.04
CA TYR A 50 -3.55 16.89 8.30
C TYR A 50 -2.62 16.84 9.51
N ALA A 51 -1.71 15.89 9.63
CA ALA A 51 -0.80 15.80 10.76
C ALA A 51 0.47 16.62 10.59
N GLY A 52 0.73 17.18 9.41
CA GLY A 52 1.91 18.01 9.12
C GLY A 52 3.23 17.26 9.17
N GLN A 53 3.21 15.93 9.04
CA GLN A 53 4.39 15.09 9.08
C GLN A 53 4.65 14.45 7.71
N TYR A 54 5.76 14.82 7.08
CA TYR A 54 6.13 14.30 5.77
C TYR A 54 6.75 12.91 5.89
N SER A 55 5.94 11.86 5.71
CA SER A 55 6.42 10.48 5.70
C SER A 55 6.77 10.02 4.29
N PHE A 56 7.95 9.45 4.16
CA PHE A 56 8.41 8.77 2.94
C PHE A 56 8.33 7.24 3.06
N GLY A 57 7.82 6.72 4.18
CA GLY A 57 7.72 5.31 4.50
C GLY A 57 6.44 4.60 4.01
N HIS A 58 5.50 5.29 3.38
CA HIS A 58 4.20 4.71 3.01
C HIS A 58 4.31 3.49 2.09
N ALA A 59 5.27 3.50 1.16
CA ALA A 59 5.51 2.38 0.26
C ALA A 59 5.91 1.09 1.00
N ALA A 60 6.60 1.20 2.14
CA ALA A 60 7.00 0.04 2.93
C ALA A 60 5.79 -0.66 3.58
N TYR A 61 4.85 0.11 4.12
CA TYR A 61 3.63 -0.46 4.71
C TYR A 61 2.74 -1.11 3.67
N PHE A 62 2.62 -0.47 2.51
CA PHE A 62 1.92 -1.05 1.36
C PHE A 62 2.59 -2.35 0.90
N GLY A 63 3.91 -2.33 0.74
CA GLY A 63 4.70 -3.50 0.34
C GLY A 63 4.56 -4.66 1.35
N ALA A 64 4.66 -4.39 2.64
CA ALA A 64 4.48 -5.40 3.69
C ALA A 64 3.08 -6.04 3.64
N GLY A 65 2.03 -5.24 3.44
CA GLY A 65 0.66 -5.74 3.26
C GLY A 65 0.51 -6.59 2.01
N ALA A 66 1.08 -6.16 0.88
CA ALA A 66 1.04 -6.89 -0.38
C ALA A 66 1.77 -8.23 -0.28
N TYR A 67 3.00 -8.26 0.27
CA TYR A 67 3.75 -9.49 0.50
C TYR A 67 3.01 -10.46 1.40
N THR A 68 2.42 -9.98 2.51
CA THR A 68 1.62 -10.82 3.41
C THR A 68 0.42 -11.42 2.68
N THR A 69 -0.28 -10.64 1.89
CA THR A 69 -1.42 -11.11 1.10
C THR A 69 -0.99 -12.21 0.12
N LEU A 70 0.12 -11.99 -0.61
CA LEU A 70 0.66 -12.96 -1.56
C LEU A 70 1.09 -14.26 -0.88
N ILE A 71 1.77 -14.19 0.27
CA ILE A 71 2.18 -15.37 1.06
C ILE A 71 0.95 -16.16 1.51
N MET A 72 -0.09 -15.49 2.02
CA MET A 72 -1.32 -16.16 2.44
C MET A 72 -2.01 -16.90 1.30
N ILE A 73 -2.00 -16.32 0.09
CA ILE A 73 -2.60 -16.97 -1.08
C ILE A 73 -1.70 -18.10 -1.58
N SER A 74 -0.40 -17.87 -1.76
CA SER A 74 0.52 -18.82 -2.41
C SER A 74 0.89 -20.01 -1.52
N THR A 75 1.10 -19.78 -0.21
CA THR A 75 1.59 -20.82 0.70
C THR A 75 0.46 -21.51 1.45
N PHE A 76 -0.54 -20.74 1.88
CA PHE A 76 -1.64 -21.26 2.72
C PHE A 76 -2.95 -21.49 1.95
N ASN A 77 -2.96 -21.23 0.62
CA ASN A 77 -4.18 -21.35 -0.21
C ASN A 77 -5.39 -20.59 0.37
N PHE A 78 -5.14 -19.46 1.03
CA PHE A 78 -6.21 -18.62 1.56
C PHE A 78 -6.97 -17.94 0.43
N ASN A 79 -8.26 -17.70 0.67
CA ASN A 79 -9.06 -16.85 -0.22
C ASN A 79 -8.39 -15.44 -0.30
N PRO A 80 -8.33 -14.81 -1.50
CA PRO A 80 -7.76 -13.48 -1.68
C PRO A 80 -8.24 -12.43 -0.69
N LEU A 81 -9.53 -12.44 -0.34
CA LEU A 81 -10.10 -11.53 0.67
C LEU A 81 -9.52 -11.79 2.07
N GLY A 82 -9.33 -13.06 2.44
CA GLY A 82 -8.69 -13.41 3.70
C GLY A 82 -7.22 -13.00 3.76
N GLY A 83 -6.51 -13.16 2.64
CA GLY A 83 -5.13 -12.68 2.48
C GLY A 83 -5.02 -11.16 2.65
N MET A 84 -5.95 -10.39 2.06
CA MET A 84 -5.99 -8.93 2.20
C MET A 84 -6.21 -8.51 3.66
N VAL A 85 -7.11 -9.17 4.39
CA VAL A 85 -7.32 -8.87 5.82
C VAL A 85 -6.05 -9.14 6.62
N ALA A 86 -5.37 -10.26 6.39
CA ALA A 86 -4.09 -10.56 7.02
C ALA A 86 -3.02 -9.50 6.66
N GLY A 87 -2.96 -9.07 5.40
CA GLY A 87 -2.07 -8.00 4.94
C GLY A 87 -2.31 -6.68 5.66
N ILE A 88 -3.57 -6.29 5.86
CA ILE A 88 -3.95 -5.09 6.61
C ILE A 88 -3.46 -5.19 8.06
N ILE A 89 -3.69 -6.33 8.73
CA ILE A 89 -3.28 -6.53 10.12
C ILE A 89 -1.76 -6.41 10.26
N VAL A 90 -0.98 -7.08 9.40
CA VAL A 90 0.48 -7.02 9.44
C VAL A 90 0.99 -5.62 9.15
N ALA A 91 0.45 -4.93 8.14
CA ALA A 91 0.81 -3.55 7.84
C ALA A 91 0.52 -2.61 9.03
N CYS A 92 -0.62 -2.78 9.71
CA CYS A 92 -0.96 -2.02 10.91
C CYS A 92 0.00 -2.30 12.06
N ILE A 93 0.38 -3.56 12.30
CA ILE A 93 1.35 -3.91 13.35
C ILE A 93 2.70 -3.25 13.07
N ILE A 94 3.21 -3.36 11.85
CA ILE A 94 4.47 -2.72 11.46
C ILE A 94 4.38 -1.19 11.63
N ALA A 95 3.27 -0.58 11.21
CA ALA A 95 3.04 0.85 11.35
C ALA A 95 2.98 1.30 12.82
N LEU A 96 2.36 0.51 13.71
CA LEU A 96 2.32 0.80 15.14
C LEU A 96 3.71 0.70 15.79
N VAL A 97 4.46 -0.35 15.48
CA VAL A 97 5.81 -0.55 16.03
C VAL A 97 6.74 0.56 15.57
N THR A 98 6.81 0.81 14.26
CA THR A 98 7.70 1.84 13.70
C THR A 98 7.23 3.25 14.07
N GLY A 99 5.91 3.48 14.05
CA GLY A 99 5.30 4.76 14.42
C GLY A 99 5.59 5.13 15.87
N SER A 100 5.54 4.18 16.81
CA SER A 100 5.84 4.43 18.23
C SER A 100 7.24 5.01 18.45
N ILE A 101 8.18 4.68 17.56
CA ILE A 101 9.56 5.18 17.60
C ILE A 101 9.67 6.51 16.83
N VAL A 102 9.15 6.53 15.60
CA VAL A 102 9.36 7.63 14.65
C VAL A 102 8.52 8.86 15.01
N PHE A 103 7.33 8.72 15.59
CA PHE A 103 6.50 9.86 16.01
C PHE A 103 7.07 10.69 17.16
N ARG A 104 8.14 10.22 17.81
CA ARG A 104 8.89 11.03 18.79
C ARG A 104 9.72 12.12 18.11
N LEU A 105 9.99 11.98 16.82
CA LEU A 105 10.75 12.92 16.01
C LEU A 105 9.81 13.95 15.38
N ARG A 106 10.29 15.17 15.18
CA ARG A 106 9.51 16.27 14.59
C ARG A 106 10.21 16.85 13.37
N GLY A 107 9.43 17.42 12.45
CA GLY A 107 9.94 18.12 11.27
C GLY A 107 10.73 17.21 10.34
N HIS A 108 11.88 17.69 9.88
CA HIS A 108 12.74 16.99 8.90
C HIS A 108 13.29 15.65 9.41
N TYR A 109 13.50 15.52 10.73
CA TYR A 109 13.99 14.27 11.35
C TYR A 109 12.98 13.14 11.23
N PHE A 110 11.70 13.45 11.27
CA PHE A 110 10.63 12.47 11.01
C PHE A 110 10.71 11.92 9.57
N GLY A 111 10.92 12.79 8.59
CA GLY A 111 11.08 12.39 7.19
C GLY A 111 12.27 11.44 6.99
N LEU A 112 13.45 11.80 7.53
CA LEU A 112 14.65 10.97 7.44
C LEU A 112 14.45 9.61 8.12
N ALA A 113 13.86 9.59 9.32
CA ALA A 113 13.58 8.35 10.03
C ALA A 113 12.59 7.46 9.27
N SER A 114 11.59 8.05 8.60
CA SER A 114 10.63 7.29 7.80
C SER A 114 11.26 6.63 6.57
N ILE A 115 12.28 7.25 5.95
CA ILE A 115 13.08 6.63 4.90
C ILE A 115 13.88 5.44 5.44
N ALA A 116 14.54 5.62 6.60
CA ALA A 116 15.30 4.54 7.22
C ALA A 116 14.41 3.32 7.55
N VAL A 117 13.21 3.56 8.08
CA VAL A 117 12.22 2.49 8.33
C VAL A 117 11.81 1.80 7.04
N ALA A 118 11.54 2.56 5.97
CA ALA A 118 11.18 1.99 4.67
C ALA A 118 12.30 1.07 4.15
N GLU A 119 13.55 1.49 4.28
CA GLU A 119 14.70 0.70 3.85
C GLU A 119 14.91 -0.55 4.71
N ILE A 120 14.70 -0.48 6.03
CA ILE A 120 14.75 -1.65 6.91
C ILE A 120 13.68 -2.67 6.49
N VAL A 121 12.43 -2.24 6.27
CA VAL A 121 11.35 -3.13 5.82
C VAL A 121 11.67 -3.74 4.46
N ARG A 122 12.19 -2.95 3.52
CA ARG A 122 12.60 -3.43 2.19
C ARG A 122 13.72 -4.48 2.28
N LEU A 123 14.77 -4.19 3.02
CA LEU A 123 15.89 -5.12 3.21
C LEU A 123 15.46 -6.39 3.94
N SER A 124 14.56 -6.26 4.92
CA SER A 124 14.00 -7.43 5.59
C SER A 124 13.25 -8.32 4.60
N ALA A 125 12.39 -7.75 3.74
CA ALA A 125 11.68 -8.51 2.73
C ALA A 125 12.62 -9.20 1.72
N LEU A 126 13.74 -8.58 1.36
CA LEU A 126 14.72 -9.15 0.44
C LEU A 126 15.55 -10.30 1.04
N ASN A 127 15.74 -10.28 2.36
CA ASN A 127 16.60 -11.26 3.03
C ASN A 127 15.84 -12.46 3.63
N PHE A 128 14.53 -12.35 3.82
CA PHE A 128 13.76 -13.47 4.32
C PHE A 128 13.42 -14.47 3.20
N GLU A 129 13.69 -15.74 3.40
CA GLU A 129 13.44 -16.80 2.40
C GLU A 129 11.93 -16.96 2.11
N PHE A 130 11.06 -16.80 3.12
CA PHE A 130 9.62 -16.97 2.94
C PHE A 130 8.95 -15.85 2.12
N THR A 131 9.64 -14.73 1.88
CA THR A 131 9.19 -13.67 0.96
C THR A 131 9.62 -13.90 -0.48
N GLY A 132 10.31 -15.01 -0.75
CA GLY A 132 10.92 -15.29 -2.07
C GLY A 132 12.22 -14.52 -2.30
N GLY A 133 12.73 -13.79 -1.29
CA GLY A 133 13.98 -13.04 -1.36
C GLY A 133 14.03 -12.07 -2.53
N ALA A 134 15.16 -12.04 -3.24
CA ALA A 134 15.36 -11.15 -4.39
C ALA A 134 14.55 -11.56 -5.64
N GLN A 135 14.02 -12.78 -5.71
CA GLN A 135 13.24 -13.28 -6.86
C GLN A 135 11.75 -12.92 -6.73
N GLY A 136 11.29 -12.60 -5.53
CA GLY A 136 9.88 -12.33 -5.24
C GLY A 136 9.00 -13.57 -5.25
N ILE A 137 7.69 -13.37 -5.07
CA ILE A 137 6.68 -14.45 -5.07
C ILE A 137 5.95 -14.42 -6.40
N LEU A 138 5.98 -15.54 -7.13
CA LEU A 138 5.19 -15.74 -8.32
C LEU A 138 3.91 -16.51 -7.98
N LEU A 139 2.76 -15.98 -8.38
CA LEU A 139 1.50 -16.70 -8.34
C LEU A 139 1.43 -17.59 -9.59
N SER A 140 1.43 -18.89 -9.40
CA SER A 140 1.20 -19.89 -10.45
C SER A 140 -0.26 -20.25 -10.56
#